data_86209187d66ca50a289930e2b04ce790
#
_entry.id   86209187d66ca50a289930e2b04ce790
#
_cell.length_a   1.000
_cell.length_b   1.000
_cell.length_c   1.000
_cell.angle_alpha   90.00
_cell.angle_beta   90.00
_cell.angle_gamma   90.00
#
_symmetry.space_group_name_H-M   'P 1'
#
loop_
_entity.id
_entity.type
_entity.pdbx_description
1 polymer ?
#
loop_
_entity_poly.entity_id
_entity_poly.type
_entity_poly.pdbx_seq_one_letter_code
_entity_poly.pdbx_strand_id
1 'polypeptide(L)'
;ALLKIIGFLRAFDSNQKYVHFSKLSENSPLLYLVSPEKYVSMRFFSTGSARILDIESVLKKAEYPSFGGKFSVRCVDSVIKNSGVFTVEYENGKAQVSRGGSSADIMLEPYAASKIFLGGIRDADALKYMNGIEIMNDNKYLTIFKNMYIFIQIISVSNDSLLQNSL
;
A
#
# COMPACT_ATOMS: atom_id res chain seq x y z
N ALA A 1 21.22 -11.95 11.15
CA ALA A 1 20.36 -11.78 12.33
C ALA A 1 19.28 -12.88 12.43
N LEU A 2 18.44 -13.09 11.38
CA LEU A 2 17.31 -14.03 11.41
C LEU A 2 17.73 -15.49 11.72
N LEU A 3 18.74 -16.02 11.03
CA LEU A 3 19.25 -17.40 11.26
C LEU A 3 19.75 -17.60 12.69
N LYS A 4 20.30 -16.58 13.32
CA LYS A 4 20.72 -16.65 14.73
C LYS A 4 19.51 -16.76 15.68
N ILE A 5 18.42 -16.05 15.37
CA ILE A 5 17.17 -16.13 16.14
C ILE A 5 16.56 -17.53 15.99
N ILE A 6 16.53 -18.09 14.80
CA ILE A 6 16.03 -19.46 14.57
C ILE A 6 16.90 -20.49 15.30
N GLY A 7 18.23 -20.34 15.23
CA GLY A 7 19.15 -21.20 15.98
C GLY A 7 18.95 -21.12 17.50
N PHE A 8 18.71 -19.92 18.03
CA PHE A 8 18.36 -19.73 19.42
C PHE A 8 17.04 -20.40 19.80
N LEU A 9 15.99 -20.22 19.00
CA LEU A 9 14.69 -20.85 19.23
C LEU A 9 14.78 -22.38 19.23
N ARG A 10 15.62 -22.96 18.35
CA ARG A 10 15.85 -24.40 18.28
C ARG A 10 16.46 -24.96 19.57
N ALA A 11 17.22 -24.17 20.32
CA ALA A 11 17.77 -24.60 21.61
C ALA A 11 16.69 -24.88 22.69
N PHE A 12 15.46 -24.40 22.47
CA PHE A 12 14.32 -24.62 23.37
C PHE A 12 13.33 -25.68 22.87
N ASP A 13 13.67 -26.40 21.82
CA ASP A 13 12.82 -27.40 21.17
C ASP A 13 12.28 -28.46 22.15
N SER A 14 13.07 -28.85 23.15
CA SER A 14 12.66 -29.81 24.14
C SER A 14 11.63 -29.27 25.16
N ASN A 15 11.55 -27.95 25.36
CA ASN A 15 10.76 -27.34 26.39
C ASN A 15 9.57 -26.52 25.88
N GLN A 16 9.58 -26.13 24.63
CA GLN A 16 8.56 -25.27 24.02
C GLN A 16 7.95 -25.91 22.79
N LYS A 17 6.65 -26.12 22.85
CA LYS A 17 5.89 -26.74 21.74
C LYS A 17 5.61 -25.75 20.60
N TYR A 18 5.49 -24.47 20.91
CA TYR A 18 5.11 -23.43 19.96
C TYR A 18 5.94 -22.16 20.15
N VAL A 19 6.20 -21.47 19.05
CA VAL A 19 6.73 -20.11 19.05
C VAL A 19 5.67 -19.22 18.42
N HIS A 20 5.32 -18.14 19.11
CA HIS A 20 4.32 -17.18 18.65
C HIS A 20 4.97 -15.86 18.29
N PHE A 21 4.78 -15.41 17.06
CA PHE A 21 5.17 -14.10 16.59
C PHE A 21 3.91 -13.24 16.49
N SER A 22 3.72 -12.30 17.41
CA SER A 22 2.52 -11.46 17.48
C SER A 22 2.44 -10.41 16.37
N LYS A 23 3.58 -10.00 15.81
CA LYS A 23 3.67 -9.01 14.74
C LYS A 23 4.74 -9.43 13.75
N LEU A 24 4.33 -9.98 12.64
CA LEU A 24 5.21 -10.37 11.56
C LEU A 24 4.72 -9.71 10.27
N SER A 25 5.63 -9.09 9.52
CA SER A 25 5.30 -8.58 8.20
C SER A 25 4.98 -9.73 7.25
N GLU A 26 4.01 -9.57 6.38
CA GLU A 26 3.70 -10.53 5.31
C GLU A 26 4.88 -10.81 4.38
N ASN A 27 5.87 -9.92 4.33
CA ASN A 27 7.12 -10.09 3.56
C ASN A 27 8.29 -10.56 4.41
N SER A 28 8.04 -11.03 5.63
CA SER A 28 9.12 -11.50 6.48
C SER A 28 9.84 -12.69 5.86
N PRO A 29 11.18 -12.67 5.74
CA PRO A 29 11.94 -13.82 5.27
C PRO A 29 11.71 -15.09 6.10
N LEU A 30 11.24 -14.95 7.34
CA LEU A 30 10.88 -16.08 8.20
C LEU A 30 9.82 -16.97 7.55
N LEU A 31 8.87 -16.39 6.83
CA LEU A 31 7.79 -17.14 6.16
C LEU A 31 8.29 -18.09 5.07
N TYR A 32 9.45 -17.79 4.49
CA TYR A 32 10.10 -18.66 3.48
C TYR A 32 11.01 -19.73 4.09
N LEU A 33 11.40 -19.57 5.36
CA LEU A 33 12.29 -20.51 6.04
C LEU A 33 11.52 -21.60 6.79
N VAL A 34 10.25 -21.38 7.07
CA VAL A 34 9.41 -22.32 7.79
C VAL A 34 8.46 -22.97 6.79
N SER A 35 8.52 -24.32 6.70
CA SER A 35 7.59 -25.06 5.83
C SER A 35 6.14 -24.87 6.32
N PRO A 36 5.25 -24.26 5.53
CA PRO A 36 3.90 -23.91 5.98
C PRO A 36 2.98 -25.14 6.14
N GLU A 37 3.36 -26.29 5.59
CA GLU A 37 2.42 -27.37 5.34
C GLU A 37 1.98 -28.15 6.58
N LYS A 38 2.75 -28.16 7.67
CA LYS A 38 2.41 -29.02 8.81
C LYS A 38 2.36 -28.33 10.18
N TYR A 39 3.07 -27.21 10.35
CA TYR A 39 3.33 -26.70 11.72
C TYR A 39 3.14 -25.20 11.86
N VAL A 40 2.67 -24.51 10.84
CA VAL A 40 2.51 -23.06 10.86
C VAL A 40 1.03 -22.70 10.74
N SER A 41 0.54 -21.99 11.75
CA SER A 41 -0.77 -21.33 11.69
C SER A 41 -0.56 -19.84 11.54
N MET A 42 -1.11 -19.24 10.49
CA MET A 42 -1.03 -17.79 10.24
C MET A 42 -2.42 -17.18 10.32
N ARG A 43 -2.50 -16.02 10.98
CA ARG A 43 -3.69 -15.18 10.99
C ARG A 43 -3.33 -13.80 10.47
N PHE A 44 -4.03 -13.35 9.46
CA PHE A 44 -3.93 -11.99 8.96
C PHE A 44 -4.97 -11.11 9.63
N PHE A 45 -4.55 -9.98 10.15
CA PHE A 45 -5.45 -9.00 10.73
C PHE A 45 -4.96 -7.59 10.39
N SER A 46 -5.90 -6.70 10.16
CA SER A 46 -5.59 -5.29 9.97
C SER A 46 -5.19 -4.67 11.31
N THR A 47 -4.02 -4.07 11.36
CA THR A 47 -3.51 -3.39 12.57
C THR A 47 -3.91 -1.92 12.65
N GLY A 48 -4.57 -1.40 11.61
CA GLY A 48 -5.01 -0.02 11.57
C GLY A 48 -5.87 0.26 10.34
N SER A 49 -6.50 1.42 10.36
CA SER A 49 -7.19 2.00 9.22
C SER A 49 -6.59 3.37 8.91
N ALA A 50 -6.51 3.70 7.64
CA ALA A 50 -6.04 4.99 7.17
C ALA A 50 -7.02 5.57 6.16
N ARG A 51 -7.17 6.90 6.17
CA ARG A 51 -8.00 7.62 5.21
C ARG A 51 -7.24 8.79 4.63
N ILE A 52 -7.35 8.98 3.33
CA ILE A 52 -6.80 10.14 2.64
C ILE A 52 -7.72 11.34 2.87
N LEU A 53 -7.15 12.42 3.38
CA LEU A 53 -7.85 13.68 3.62
C LEU A 53 -7.59 14.71 2.51
N ASP A 54 -6.56 14.48 1.69
CA ASP A 54 -6.18 15.34 0.55
C ASP A 54 -5.63 14.49 -0.58
N ILE A 55 -6.52 14.06 -1.47
CA ILE A 55 -6.14 13.19 -2.58
C ILE A 55 -5.27 13.90 -3.61
N GLU A 56 -5.47 15.19 -3.82
CA GLU A 56 -4.67 15.97 -4.76
C GLU A 56 -3.20 16.01 -4.32
N SER A 57 -2.96 16.22 -3.04
CA SER A 57 -1.62 16.19 -2.46
C SER A 57 -0.97 14.81 -2.55
N VAL A 58 -1.75 13.74 -2.40
CA VAL A 58 -1.26 12.36 -2.56
C VAL A 58 -0.87 12.11 -4.01
N LEU A 59 -1.72 12.48 -4.96
CA LEU A 59 -1.45 12.33 -6.39
C LEU A 59 -0.20 13.12 -6.83
N LYS A 60 0.02 14.33 -6.28
CA LYS A 60 1.23 15.13 -6.58
C LYS A 60 2.52 14.54 -6.02
N LYS A 61 2.43 13.79 -4.91
CA LYS A 61 3.59 13.22 -4.21
C LYS A 61 3.88 11.77 -4.57
N ALA A 62 2.99 11.12 -5.29
CA ALA A 62 3.18 9.75 -5.76
C ALA A 62 4.40 9.67 -6.70
N GLU A 63 5.07 8.54 -6.68
CA GLU A 63 6.16 8.26 -7.62
C GLU A 63 5.56 7.76 -8.94
N TYR A 64 5.97 8.38 -10.03
CA TYR A 64 5.52 8.05 -11.36
C TYR A 64 6.65 7.46 -12.20
N PRO A 65 6.31 6.70 -13.26
CA PRO A 65 7.31 6.24 -14.22
C PRO A 65 8.06 7.38 -14.88
N SER A 66 9.26 7.11 -15.39
CA SER A 66 10.06 8.08 -16.13
C SER A 66 9.50 8.44 -17.50
N PHE A 67 8.69 7.56 -18.10
CA PHE A 67 7.97 7.87 -19.32
C PHE A 67 6.73 8.73 -19.04
N GLY A 68 6.35 9.57 -19.99
CA GLY A 68 5.19 10.44 -19.85
C GLY A 68 3.86 9.70 -20.01
N GLY A 69 2.84 10.21 -19.30
CA GLY A 69 1.50 9.69 -19.40
C GLY A 69 0.45 10.61 -18.78
N LYS A 70 -0.81 10.26 -19.05
CA LYS A 70 -1.98 11.01 -18.55
C LYS A 70 -3.09 10.06 -18.18
N PHE A 71 -3.68 10.29 -17.01
CA PHE A 71 -4.90 9.60 -16.58
C PHE A 71 -5.79 10.50 -15.75
N SER A 72 -7.03 10.08 -15.55
CA SER A 72 -8.00 10.81 -14.73
C SER A 72 -8.66 9.88 -13.72
N VAL A 73 -8.78 10.39 -12.50
CA VAL A 73 -9.40 9.70 -11.36
C VAL A 73 -10.59 10.51 -10.88
N ARG A 74 -11.76 9.89 -10.81
CA ARG A 74 -12.92 10.46 -10.11
C ARG A 74 -12.95 9.90 -8.70
N CYS A 75 -12.94 10.78 -7.71
CA CYS A 75 -13.18 10.40 -6.32
C CYS A 75 -14.57 10.83 -5.91
N VAL A 76 -15.27 9.93 -5.23
CA VAL A 76 -16.59 10.17 -4.64
C VAL A 76 -16.44 10.10 -3.14
N ASP A 77 -16.30 11.24 -2.49
CA ASP A 77 -16.01 11.35 -1.05
C ASP A 77 -16.97 12.35 -0.38
N SER A 78 -17.32 12.08 0.88
CA SER A 78 -18.04 13.05 1.74
C SER A 78 -17.16 14.24 2.11
N VAL A 79 -15.83 14.11 2.05
CA VAL A 79 -14.90 15.22 2.18
C VAL A 79 -14.87 15.97 0.84
N ILE A 80 -15.48 17.15 0.79
CA ILE A 80 -15.66 17.95 -0.43
C ILE A 80 -14.33 18.17 -1.18
N LYS A 81 -13.25 18.37 -0.45
CA LYS A 81 -11.91 18.56 -1.02
C LYS A 81 -11.45 17.35 -1.85
N ASN A 82 -11.86 16.15 -1.48
CA ASN A 82 -11.51 14.92 -2.16
C ASN A 82 -12.49 14.54 -3.27
N SER A 83 -13.69 15.14 -3.30
CA SER A 83 -14.70 14.78 -4.29
C SER A 83 -14.49 15.54 -5.59
N GLY A 84 -14.53 14.82 -6.70
CA GLY A 84 -14.40 15.39 -8.05
C GLY A 84 -13.51 14.58 -8.96
N VAL A 85 -13.21 15.13 -10.13
CA VAL A 85 -12.30 14.54 -11.11
C VAL A 85 -10.93 15.21 -11.01
N PHE A 86 -9.90 14.41 -10.92
CA PHE A 86 -8.49 14.82 -10.89
C PHE A 86 -7.80 14.26 -12.11
N THR A 87 -7.24 15.13 -12.92
CA THR A 87 -6.42 14.75 -14.08
C THR A 87 -4.95 14.84 -13.69
N VAL A 88 -4.23 13.76 -13.91
CA VAL A 88 -2.82 13.61 -13.61
C VAL A 88 -2.06 13.50 -14.92
N GLU A 89 -1.15 14.40 -15.14
CA GLU A 89 -0.17 14.36 -16.24
C GLU A 89 1.20 14.16 -15.60
N TYR A 90 1.92 13.13 -16.02
CA TYR A 90 3.21 12.80 -15.41
C TYR A 90 4.29 12.59 -16.47
N GLU A 91 5.49 12.99 -16.12
CA GLU A 91 6.71 12.84 -16.93
C GLU A 91 7.94 12.90 -16.02
N ASN A 92 8.95 12.09 -16.34
CA ASN A 92 10.23 12.07 -15.60
C ASN A 92 10.05 11.88 -14.07
N GLY A 93 9.11 11.03 -13.67
CA GLY A 93 8.84 10.70 -12.27
C GLY A 93 8.05 11.76 -11.49
N LYS A 94 7.65 12.86 -12.12
CA LYS A 94 6.87 13.95 -11.50
C LYS A 94 5.50 14.06 -12.13
N ALA A 95 4.53 14.50 -11.34
CA ALA A 95 3.18 14.73 -11.84
C ALA A 95 2.70 16.16 -11.62
N GLN A 96 1.91 16.62 -12.57
CA GLN A 96 1.04 17.78 -12.44
C GLN A 96 -0.39 17.28 -12.29
N VAL A 97 -1.08 17.79 -11.29
CA VAL A 97 -2.46 17.42 -11.00
C VAL A 97 -3.35 18.64 -11.15
N SER A 98 -4.36 18.50 -11.99
CA SER A 98 -5.40 19.51 -12.18
C SER A 98 -6.76 18.96 -11.77
N ARG A 99 -7.60 19.81 -11.20
CA ARG A 99 -8.96 19.45 -10.80
C ARG A 99 -9.94 19.90 -11.87
N GLY A 100 -10.82 18.99 -12.26
CA GLY A 100 -11.86 19.24 -13.26
C GLY A 100 -11.83 18.18 -14.36
N GLY A 101 -12.86 18.16 -15.18
CA GLY A 101 -13.06 17.20 -16.27
C GLY A 101 -14.45 16.57 -16.20
N SER A 102 -14.95 16.14 -17.37
CA SER A 102 -16.27 15.50 -17.50
C SER A 102 -16.20 13.97 -17.45
N SER A 103 -15.03 13.41 -17.74
CA SER A 103 -14.80 11.96 -17.78
C SER A 103 -13.64 11.57 -16.88
N ALA A 104 -13.66 10.34 -16.42
CA ALA A 104 -12.58 9.74 -15.66
C ALA A 104 -12.23 8.36 -16.22
N ASP A 105 -10.98 7.95 -16.10
CA ASP A 105 -10.55 6.62 -16.51
C ASP A 105 -10.89 5.59 -15.41
N ILE A 106 -10.92 6.04 -14.15
CA ILE A 106 -11.29 5.22 -12.99
C ILE A 106 -12.07 6.05 -11.97
N MET A 107 -13.04 5.43 -11.32
CA MET A 107 -13.74 6.00 -10.16
C MET A 107 -13.34 5.25 -8.90
N LEU A 108 -13.10 6.01 -7.82
CA LEU A 108 -12.67 5.49 -6.54
C LEU A 108 -13.53 6.03 -5.40
N GLU A 109 -13.98 5.15 -4.54
CA GLU A 109 -14.50 5.48 -3.22
C GLU A 109 -13.35 5.70 -2.20
N PRO A 110 -13.60 6.37 -1.05
CA PRO A 110 -12.55 6.72 -0.09
C PRO A 110 -11.74 5.54 0.43
N TYR A 111 -12.40 4.41 0.66
CA TYR A 111 -11.75 3.18 1.10
C TYR A 111 -10.78 2.66 0.03
N ALA A 112 -11.26 2.57 -1.21
CA ALA A 112 -10.48 2.09 -2.33
C ALA A 112 -9.29 3.02 -2.61
N ALA A 113 -9.52 4.34 -2.63
CA ALA A 113 -8.47 5.33 -2.78
C ALA A 113 -7.39 5.19 -1.70
N SER A 114 -7.81 5.08 -0.43
CA SER A 114 -6.87 4.92 0.68
C SER A 114 -6.05 3.62 0.55
N LYS A 115 -6.69 2.53 0.18
CA LYS A 115 -6.02 1.23 0.04
C LYS A 115 -5.03 1.21 -1.13
N ILE A 116 -5.38 1.84 -2.24
CA ILE A 116 -4.49 1.97 -3.40
C ILE A 116 -3.30 2.87 -3.08
N PHE A 117 -3.58 4.11 -2.67
CA PHE A 117 -2.55 5.14 -2.55
C PHE A 117 -1.70 5.03 -1.26
N LEU A 118 -2.12 4.25 -0.28
CA LEU A 118 -1.33 3.96 0.92
C LEU A 118 -0.61 2.59 0.86
N GLY A 119 -0.51 2.00 -0.32
CA GLY A 119 0.32 0.80 -0.54
C GLY A 119 -0.31 -0.51 -0.08
N GLY A 120 -1.62 -0.55 0.12
CA GLY A 120 -2.34 -1.77 0.52
C GLY A 120 -2.57 -2.76 -0.62
N ILE A 121 -2.26 -2.39 -1.87
CA ILE A 121 -2.44 -3.23 -3.05
C ILE A 121 -1.16 -3.23 -3.85
N ARG A 122 -0.67 -4.41 -4.17
CA ARG A 122 0.57 -4.61 -4.92
C ARG A 122 0.33 -5.16 -6.31
N ASP A 123 -0.83 -5.74 -6.54
CA ASP A 123 -1.22 -6.33 -7.81
C ASP A 123 -2.34 -5.52 -8.44
N ALA A 124 -2.07 -4.98 -9.63
CA ALA A 124 -3.05 -4.21 -10.39
C ALA A 124 -4.28 -5.06 -10.76
N ASP A 125 -4.11 -6.35 -11.00
CA ASP A 125 -5.25 -7.22 -11.33
C ASP A 125 -6.20 -7.42 -10.14
N ALA A 126 -5.73 -7.28 -8.91
CA ALA A 126 -6.57 -7.33 -7.70
C ALA A 126 -7.58 -6.18 -7.64
N LEU A 127 -7.32 -5.06 -8.31
CA LEU A 127 -8.22 -3.90 -8.32
C LEU A 127 -9.56 -4.20 -8.96
N LYS A 128 -9.61 -5.12 -9.93
CA LYS A 128 -10.86 -5.54 -10.60
C LYS A 128 -11.86 -6.20 -9.65
N TYR A 129 -11.37 -6.74 -8.55
CA TYR A 129 -12.17 -7.46 -7.54
C TYR A 129 -12.44 -6.61 -6.29
N MET A 130 -11.96 -5.36 -6.26
CA MET A 130 -12.16 -4.48 -5.12
C MET A 130 -13.49 -3.74 -5.20
N ASN A 131 -14.21 -3.75 -4.10
CA ASN A 131 -15.37 -2.86 -3.93
C ASN A 131 -14.92 -1.39 -3.88
N GLY A 132 -15.76 -0.51 -4.42
CA GLY A 132 -15.48 0.93 -4.45
C GLY A 132 -14.52 1.37 -5.54
N ILE A 133 -14.30 0.52 -6.55
CA ILE A 133 -13.57 0.83 -7.77
C ILE A 133 -14.50 0.58 -8.97
N GLU A 134 -14.55 1.54 -9.88
CA GLU A 134 -15.17 1.38 -11.19
C GLU A 134 -14.16 1.77 -12.26
N ILE A 135 -13.83 0.82 -13.14
CA ILE A 135 -12.87 1.02 -14.22
C ILE A 135 -13.67 1.43 -15.46
N MET A 136 -13.47 2.66 -15.94
CA MET A 136 -14.18 3.22 -17.09
C MET A 136 -13.39 3.08 -18.39
N ASN A 137 -12.06 2.86 -18.29
CA ASN A 137 -11.17 2.71 -19.42
C ASN A 137 -10.14 1.61 -19.17
N ASP A 138 -10.45 0.39 -19.61
CA ASP A 138 -9.65 -0.80 -19.39
C ASP A 138 -8.21 -0.71 -19.95
N ASN A 139 -8.03 -0.08 -21.10
CA ASN A 139 -6.71 -0.02 -21.74
C ASN A 139 -5.73 0.86 -20.98
N LYS A 140 -6.19 1.97 -20.41
CA LYS A 140 -5.35 2.87 -19.62
C LYS A 140 -5.08 2.35 -18.21
N TYR A 141 -6.04 1.67 -17.63
CA TYR A 141 -5.97 1.15 -16.28
C TYR A 141 -4.74 0.25 -16.04
N LEU A 142 -4.53 -0.76 -16.89
CA LEU A 142 -3.39 -1.68 -16.75
C LEU A 142 -2.04 -0.96 -16.91
N THR A 143 -1.96 0.01 -17.80
CA THR A 143 -0.73 0.79 -18.01
C THR A 143 -0.42 1.67 -16.80
N ILE A 144 -1.42 2.30 -16.21
CA ILE A 144 -1.26 3.21 -15.08
C ILE A 144 -0.84 2.43 -13.83
N PHE A 145 -1.62 1.42 -13.45
CA PHE A 145 -1.41 0.75 -12.16
C PHE A 145 -0.31 -0.31 -12.17
N LYS A 146 0.02 -0.92 -13.31
CA LYS A 146 1.20 -1.81 -13.42
C LYS A 146 2.52 -1.05 -13.31
N ASN A 147 2.55 0.22 -13.69
CA ASN A 147 3.75 1.04 -13.71
C ASN A 147 3.79 2.09 -12.59
N MET A 148 2.69 2.30 -11.88
CA MET A 148 2.66 3.14 -10.70
C MET A 148 3.08 2.35 -9.47
N TYR A 149 4.35 2.41 -9.13
CA TYR A 149 4.79 2.05 -7.79
C TYR A 149 4.45 3.21 -6.86
N ILE A 150 3.28 3.15 -6.25
CA ILE A 150 2.93 4.12 -5.21
C ILE A 150 3.67 3.69 -3.94
N PHE A 151 4.95 3.98 -3.87
CA PHE A 151 5.68 3.99 -2.62
C PHE A 151 5.35 5.28 -1.91
N ILE A 152 4.23 5.34 -1.22
CA ILE A 152 4.18 6.22 -0.07
C ILE A 152 5.10 5.51 0.95
N GLN A 153 6.33 5.98 1.08
CA GLN A 153 7.06 5.80 2.32
C GLN A 153 6.13 6.39 3.39
N ILE A 154 5.35 5.50 4.03
CA ILE A 154 4.80 5.83 5.34
C ILE A 154 6.08 6.10 6.11
N ILE A 155 6.29 7.37 6.44
CA ILE A 155 7.30 7.77 7.38
C ILE A 155 6.97 6.92 8.61
N SER A 156 7.64 5.78 8.73
CA SER A 156 7.79 5.17 10.01
C SER A 156 8.50 6.25 10.81
N VAL A 157 7.74 6.96 11.61
CA VAL A 157 8.34 7.73 12.69
C VAL A 157 9.02 6.63 13.49
N SER A 158 10.28 6.40 13.15
CA SER A 158 11.15 5.55 13.93
C SER A 158 11.16 6.21 15.29
N ASN A 159 10.72 5.52 16.29
CA ASN A 159 10.81 5.90 17.68
C ASN A 159 12.28 5.98 18.18
N ASP A 160 13.23 6.21 17.29
CA ASP A 160 14.64 6.38 17.62
C ASP A 160 14.93 7.66 18.40
N SER A 161 13.97 8.60 18.41
CA SER A 161 14.14 9.84 19.21
C SER A 161 13.70 9.72 20.67
N LEU A 162 13.06 8.62 21.07
CA LEU A 162 12.62 8.42 22.47
C LEU A 162 13.59 7.61 23.31
N LEU A 163 14.64 7.04 22.74
CA LEU A 163 15.64 6.26 23.50
C LEU A 163 16.94 7.04 23.78
N GLN A 164 17.08 8.27 23.36
CA GLN A 164 18.28 9.07 23.66
C GLN A 164 18.16 9.98 24.89
N ASN A 165 17.01 9.98 25.58
CA ASN A 165 16.85 10.81 26.79
C ASN A 165 16.70 10.01 28.10
N SER A 166 17.21 8.78 28.14
CA SER A 166 17.28 8.00 29.39
C SER A 166 18.62 7.27 29.51
N LEU A 167 19.68 8.05 29.65
CA LEU A 167 20.96 7.66 30.27
C LEU A 167 21.50 8.85 31.06
#